data_9ba8b19f30102f2e601729c44f316f12
#
_entry.id   9ba8b19f30102f2e601729c44f316f12
#
_cell.length_a   1.000
_cell.length_b   1.000
_cell.length_c   1.000
_cell.angle_alpha   90.00
_cell.angle_beta   90.00
_cell.angle_gamma   90.00
#
_symmetry.space_group_name_H-M   'P 1'
#
loop_
_entity.id
_entity.type
_entity.pdbx_description
1 polymer ?
#
loop_
_entity_poly.entity_id
_entity_poly.type
_entity_poly.pdbx_seq_one_letter_code
_entity_poly.pdbx_strand_id
1 'polypeptide(L)'
;MSTPLEGLRVIELAHVMAGPICGLFLGDLGADVIKVERLPSGDTTRHFSPPEIEGESAAFMMLNRGKRGVALDLRTEEGRAVVRQMVSSADVVIENFRAGTMERMGLGYEDLAVLNERLIYCQVTGFGRTGPLSSQGGFDLIAQGYSGLMSVTGEGPGREPVKVGAPLTDITAGILASFGVVCAVLERERSGQGQRVDTSLYEAGITQTYWQSAIALATGVSPDPLGSAHPMAAPYQAFQTKNGWINVGASNEGTWTRLTEALDLKKLSSDDRFVTNTDRMANLTDLVEILGRHFREHTTEHWLTVLEDAGVPAGPVASVGEMLEHPQTEARRMVVDVEHTTAGLVRSLGTPVKLSGSGEGHGPSEPRVGAPLLGEHTRSVLQEFGYSKAEIDQMIDTAVAHES
;
A
#
# COMPACT_ATOMS: atom_id res chain seq x y z
N MET A 1 -21.56 -0.19 17.06
CA MET A 1 -21.99 -0.22 15.66
C MET A 1 -21.12 -1.23 14.94
N SER A 2 -21.69 -2.05 14.08
CA SER A 2 -20.95 -3.08 13.35
C SER A 2 -20.02 -2.44 12.32
N THR A 3 -18.83 -2.98 12.18
CA THR A 3 -17.89 -2.60 11.12
C THR A 3 -18.19 -3.39 9.84
N PRO A 4 -17.80 -2.89 8.64
CA PRO A 4 -18.17 -3.53 7.37
C PRO A 4 -17.78 -5.01 7.24
N LEU A 5 -16.67 -5.41 7.83
CA LEU A 5 -16.14 -6.78 7.79
C LEU A 5 -16.20 -7.48 9.15
N GLU A 6 -17.07 -7.01 10.07
CA GLU A 6 -17.28 -7.66 11.36
C GLU A 6 -17.73 -9.11 11.17
N GLY A 7 -17.06 -10.03 11.85
CA GLY A 7 -17.30 -11.46 11.73
C GLY A 7 -16.53 -12.15 10.62
N LEU A 8 -15.84 -11.40 9.75
CA LEU A 8 -14.93 -11.99 8.75
C LEU A 8 -13.61 -12.40 9.43
N ARG A 9 -13.26 -13.68 9.37
CA ARG A 9 -12.01 -14.22 9.94
C ARG A 9 -10.97 -14.47 8.87
N VAL A 10 -9.78 -13.88 9.06
CA VAL A 10 -8.65 -13.92 8.10
C VAL A 10 -7.47 -14.62 8.73
N ILE A 11 -6.94 -15.65 8.10
CA ILE A 11 -5.66 -16.29 8.45
C ILE A 11 -4.59 -15.72 7.52
N GLU A 12 -3.68 -14.94 8.08
CA GLU A 12 -2.59 -14.31 7.34
C GLU A 12 -1.29 -15.08 7.54
N LEU A 13 -0.82 -15.77 6.51
CA LEU A 13 0.47 -16.46 6.46
C LEU A 13 1.55 -15.59 5.80
N ALA A 14 1.17 -14.40 5.35
CA ALA A 14 2.02 -13.48 4.61
C ALA A 14 3.09 -12.81 5.48
N HIS A 15 4.16 -12.34 4.82
CA HIS A 15 5.25 -11.64 5.48
C HIS A 15 5.69 -10.39 4.69
N VAL A 16 6.50 -9.56 5.30
CA VAL A 16 7.08 -8.30 4.79
C VAL A 16 6.00 -7.25 4.53
N MET A 17 5.48 -7.09 3.28
CA MET A 17 4.67 -5.91 3.01
C MET A 17 3.35 -6.20 2.28
N ALA A 18 3.37 -6.72 1.07
CA ALA A 18 2.17 -6.76 0.23
C ALA A 18 1.00 -7.55 0.85
N GLY A 19 1.25 -8.75 1.34
CA GLY A 19 0.22 -9.53 2.06
C GLY A 19 -0.18 -8.89 3.39
N PRO A 20 0.77 -8.47 4.26
CA PRO A 20 0.45 -7.77 5.49
C PRO A 20 -0.35 -6.48 5.31
N ILE A 21 -0.17 -5.71 4.23
CA ILE A 21 -1.02 -4.56 3.89
C ILE A 21 -2.45 -5.01 3.55
N CYS A 22 -2.62 -6.12 2.83
CA CYS A 22 -3.95 -6.68 2.59
C CYS A 22 -4.65 -6.98 3.92
N GLY A 23 -4.00 -7.73 4.82
CA GLY A 23 -4.54 -8.02 6.15
C GLY A 23 -4.81 -6.76 6.98
N LEU A 24 -3.92 -5.77 6.92
CA LEU A 24 -4.07 -4.48 7.61
C LEU A 24 -5.35 -3.75 7.18
N PHE A 25 -5.60 -3.64 5.88
CA PHE A 25 -6.81 -2.97 5.38
C PHE A 25 -8.09 -3.76 5.70
N LEU A 26 -8.05 -5.09 5.64
CA LEU A 26 -9.20 -5.90 6.07
C LEU A 26 -9.47 -5.73 7.57
N GLY A 27 -8.42 -5.72 8.40
CA GLY A 27 -8.51 -5.47 9.84
C GLY A 27 -9.04 -4.06 10.15
N ASP A 28 -8.57 -3.04 9.44
CA ASP A 28 -9.09 -1.67 9.55
C ASP A 28 -10.58 -1.57 9.21
N LEU A 29 -11.08 -2.44 8.37
CA LEU A 29 -12.50 -2.56 8.03
C LEU A 29 -13.30 -3.48 8.99
N GLY A 30 -12.64 -4.05 9.99
CA GLY A 30 -13.27 -4.81 11.07
C GLY A 30 -13.13 -6.32 11.00
N ALA A 31 -12.33 -6.86 10.07
CA ALA A 31 -12.04 -8.29 10.04
C ALA A 31 -11.15 -8.70 11.22
N ASP A 32 -11.36 -9.91 11.73
CA ASP A 32 -10.50 -10.57 12.71
C ASP A 32 -9.29 -11.17 11.99
N VAL A 33 -8.14 -10.49 12.01
CA VAL A 33 -6.93 -10.92 11.30
C VAL A 33 -5.98 -11.63 12.24
N ILE A 34 -5.77 -12.92 12.00
CA ILE A 34 -4.84 -13.77 12.74
C ILE A 34 -3.59 -13.98 11.89
N LYS A 35 -2.50 -13.35 12.29
CA LYS A 35 -1.20 -13.47 11.64
C LYS A 35 -0.48 -14.70 12.17
N VAL A 36 -0.25 -15.68 11.31
CA VAL A 36 0.53 -16.89 11.61
C VAL A 36 1.97 -16.69 11.19
N GLU A 37 2.87 -16.68 12.14
CA GLU A 37 4.29 -16.46 11.93
C GLU A 37 5.10 -17.74 12.13
N ARG A 38 6.15 -17.89 11.35
CA ARG A 38 7.07 -19.03 11.44
C ARG A 38 7.97 -18.96 12.69
N LEU A 39 8.29 -20.09 13.25
CA LEU A 39 9.31 -20.21 14.30
C LEU A 39 10.73 -20.44 13.72
N PRO A 40 11.81 -19.97 14.41
CA PRO A 40 11.78 -19.16 15.63
C PRO A 40 11.74 -17.64 15.36
N SER A 41 11.87 -17.20 14.10
CA SER A 41 12.22 -15.82 13.76
C SER A 41 11.04 -14.88 13.50
N GLY A 42 9.83 -15.40 13.33
CA GLY A 42 8.68 -14.60 12.94
C GLY A 42 8.76 -14.07 11.52
N ASP A 43 8.04 -12.99 11.28
CA ASP A 43 8.10 -12.19 10.04
C ASP A 43 9.47 -11.52 9.91
N THR A 44 9.99 -11.48 8.69
CA THR A 44 11.29 -10.86 8.41
C THR A 44 11.34 -9.38 8.82
N THR A 45 10.21 -8.68 8.78
CA THR A 45 10.13 -7.28 9.19
C THR A 45 10.36 -7.04 10.68
N ARG A 46 10.24 -8.07 11.54
CA ARG A 46 10.66 -7.95 12.94
C ARG A 46 12.15 -7.62 13.11
N HIS A 47 12.95 -7.94 12.08
CA HIS A 47 14.40 -7.71 12.05
C HIS A 47 14.80 -6.49 11.21
N PHE A 48 13.85 -5.69 10.74
CA PHE A 48 14.14 -4.43 10.03
C PHE A 48 14.41 -3.32 11.06
N SER A 49 15.67 -3.23 11.43
CA SER A 49 16.18 -2.36 12.47
C SER A 49 17.51 -1.73 12.02
N PRO A 50 17.82 -0.45 12.32
CA PRO A 50 16.92 0.58 12.85
C PRO A 50 15.86 1.05 11.83
N PRO A 51 14.76 1.77 12.25
CA PRO A 51 14.46 2.21 13.62
C PRO A 51 13.70 1.17 14.44
N GLU A 52 13.86 1.26 15.76
CA GLU A 52 13.15 0.47 16.76
C GLU A 52 12.37 1.38 17.72
N ILE A 53 11.30 0.84 18.30
CA ILE A 53 10.55 1.44 19.39
C ILE A 53 10.52 0.43 20.52
N GLU A 54 11.19 0.73 21.64
CA GLU A 54 11.31 -0.16 22.81
C GLU A 54 11.78 -1.60 22.45
N GLY A 55 12.71 -1.71 21.47
CA GLY A 55 13.28 -2.98 21.02
C GLY A 55 12.48 -3.71 19.94
N GLU A 56 11.32 -3.19 19.53
CA GLU A 56 10.51 -3.74 18.45
C GLU A 56 10.72 -2.98 17.15
N SER A 57 10.72 -3.67 16.01
CA SER A 57 10.86 -3.04 14.71
C SER A 57 9.69 -2.10 14.40
N ALA A 58 9.97 -0.83 14.15
CA ALA A 58 8.96 0.15 13.75
C ALA A 58 8.27 -0.25 12.43
N ALA A 59 8.97 -0.92 11.52
CA ALA A 59 8.40 -1.41 10.27
C ALA A 59 7.37 -2.52 10.52
N PHE A 60 7.67 -3.47 11.42
CA PHE A 60 6.71 -4.51 11.80
C PHE A 60 5.48 -3.91 12.47
N MET A 61 5.68 -2.99 13.42
CA MET A 61 4.59 -2.32 14.13
C MET A 61 3.65 -1.58 13.17
N MET A 62 4.19 -0.89 12.16
CA MET A 62 3.40 -0.12 11.20
C MET A 62 2.48 -1.01 10.35
N LEU A 63 2.94 -2.20 9.97
CA LEU A 63 2.26 -3.10 9.04
C LEU A 63 1.30 -4.08 9.72
N ASN A 64 1.45 -4.28 11.04
CA ASN A 64 0.76 -5.38 11.72
C ASN A 64 -0.10 -4.95 12.92
N ARG A 65 -0.35 -3.64 13.08
CA ARG A 65 -1.27 -3.15 14.11
C ARG A 65 -2.68 -3.77 13.94
N GLY A 66 -3.33 -4.03 15.06
CA GLY A 66 -4.69 -4.57 15.08
C GLY A 66 -4.81 -6.06 14.74
N LYS A 67 -3.70 -6.75 14.47
CA LYS A 67 -3.69 -8.20 14.21
C LYS A 67 -3.46 -8.98 15.50
N ARG A 68 -3.93 -10.23 15.51
CA ARG A 68 -3.61 -11.22 16.55
C ARG A 68 -2.46 -12.12 16.09
N GLY A 69 -1.39 -12.27 16.86
CA GLY A 69 -0.21 -13.02 16.50
C GLY A 69 -0.22 -14.46 17.01
N VAL A 70 0.01 -15.42 16.13
CA VAL A 70 0.19 -16.85 16.41
C VAL A 70 1.54 -17.28 15.85
N ALA A 71 2.34 -18.02 16.62
CA ALA A 71 3.64 -18.49 16.17
C ALA A 71 3.68 -20.04 16.11
N LEU A 72 3.94 -20.57 14.88
CA LEU A 72 3.91 -22.01 14.60
C LEU A 72 5.13 -22.45 13.78
N ASP A 73 5.61 -23.67 14.03
CA ASP A 73 6.59 -24.31 13.15
C ASP A 73 5.92 -25.07 11.99
N LEU A 74 5.77 -24.40 10.86
CA LEU A 74 5.16 -24.95 9.65
C LEU A 74 6.04 -26.00 8.94
N ARG A 75 7.26 -26.27 9.43
CA ARG A 75 8.10 -27.39 8.96
C ARG A 75 7.59 -28.71 9.49
N THR A 76 6.90 -28.70 10.64
CA THR A 76 6.29 -29.87 11.26
C THR A 76 4.91 -30.16 10.67
N GLU A 77 4.48 -31.41 10.69
CA GLU A 77 3.12 -31.78 10.27
C GLU A 77 2.08 -31.27 11.26
N GLU A 78 2.41 -31.27 12.54
CA GLU A 78 1.56 -30.76 13.60
C GLU A 78 1.25 -29.27 13.42
N GLY A 79 2.27 -28.44 13.14
CA GLY A 79 2.07 -27.02 12.87
C GLY A 79 1.20 -26.74 11.63
N ARG A 80 1.37 -27.55 10.56
CA ARG A 80 0.51 -27.48 9.37
C ARG A 80 -0.93 -27.94 9.66
N ALA A 81 -1.10 -28.97 10.50
CA ALA A 81 -2.42 -29.45 10.92
C ALA A 81 -3.19 -28.36 11.68
N VAL A 82 -2.49 -27.58 12.52
CA VAL A 82 -3.09 -26.41 13.19
C VAL A 82 -3.64 -25.42 12.16
N VAL A 83 -2.84 -25.06 11.15
CA VAL A 83 -3.31 -24.14 10.09
C VAL A 83 -4.54 -24.71 9.35
N ARG A 84 -4.53 -25.98 8.98
CA ARG A 84 -5.70 -26.63 8.34
C ARG A 84 -6.94 -26.57 9.24
N GLN A 85 -6.80 -26.81 10.54
CA GLN A 85 -7.89 -26.69 11.50
C GLN A 85 -8.42 -25.24 11.57
N MET A 86 -7.54 -24.23 11.60
CA MET A 86 -7.94 -22.82 11.58
C MET A 86 -8.71 -22.48 10.30
N VAL A 87 -8.22 -22.93 9.15
CA VAL A 87 -8.82 -22.65 7.83
C VAL A 87 -10.19 -23.32 7.66
N SER A 88 -10.46 -24.44 8.31
CA SER A 88 -11.76 -25.12 8.22
C SER A 88 -12.96 -24.23 8.62
N SER A 89 -12.72 -23.17 9.40
CA SER A 89 -13.74 -22.20 9.86
C SER A 89 -13.36 -20.74 9.60
N ALA A 90 -12.27 -20.48 8.88
CA ALA A 90 -11.89 -19.15 8.47
C ALA A 90 -12.58 -18.74 7.15
N ASP A 91 -12.70 -17.46 6.91
CA ASP A 91 -13.27 -16.93 5.67
C ASP A 91 -12.21 -16.71 4.59
N VAL A 92 -11.01 -16.26 4.99
CA VAL A 92 -9.95 -15.82 4.09
C VAL A 92 -8.61 -16.38 4.55
N VAL A 93 -7.81 -16.84 3.59
CA VAL A 93 -6.37 -17.06 3.75
C VAL A 93 -5.64 -16.03 2.91
N ILE A 94 -4.62 -15.38 3.47
CA ILE A 94 -3.70 -14.49 2.74
C ILE A 94 -2.30 -15.08 2.80
N GLU A 95 -1.64 -15.21 1.64
CA GLU A 95 -0.24 -15.64 1.57
C GLU A 95 0.51 -14.85 0.48
N ASN A 96 1.84 -14.73 0.64
CA ASN A 96 2.71 -14.11 -0.35
C ASN A 96 4.06 -14.84 -0.47
N PHE A 97 4.04 -16.14 -0.31
CA PHE A 97 5.24 -16.97 -0.49
C PHE A 97 5.57 -17.15 -1.98
N ARG A 98 6.76 -17.68 -2.22
CA ARG A 98 7.14 -18.09 -3.57
C ARG A 98 6.21 -19.20 -4.07
N ALA A 99 5.90 -19.16 -5.36
CA ALA A 99 5.05 -20.15 -6.01
C ALA A 99 5.44 -21.60 -5.63
N GLY A 100 4.44 -22.43 -5.35
CA GLY A 100 4.58 -23.81 -4.93
C GLY A 100 4.99 -24.03 -3.46
N THR A 101 5.19 -22.97 -2.68
CA THR A 101 5.57 -23.15 -1.27
C THR A 101 4.42 -23.65 -0.42
N MET A 102 3.24 -23.07 -0.57
CA MET A 102 2.03 -23.48 0.16
C MET A 102 1.58 -24.90 -0.27
N GLU A 103 1.65 -25.19 -1.56
CA GLU A 103 1.32 -26.49 -2.12
C GLU A 103 2.25 -27.59 -1.56
N ARG A 104 3.56 -27.34 -1.45
CA ARG A 104 4.50 -28.30 -0.83
C ARG A 104 4.24 -28.57 0.65
N MET A 105 3.59 -27.62 1.33
CA MET A 105 3.18 -27.76 2.73
C MET A 105 1.79 -28.40 2.89
N GLY A 106 1.08 -28.71 1.80
CA GLY A 106 -0.32 -29.15 1.85
C GLY A 106 -1.27 -28.07 2.38
N LEU A 107 -0.94 -26.80 2.09
CA LEU A 107 -1.68 -25.61 2.46
C LEU A 107 -2.03 -24.77 1.23
N GLY A 108 -1.91 -25.31 0.03
CA GLY A 108 -2.34 -24.68 -1.21
C GLY A 108 -3.85 -24.56 -1.31
N TYR A 109 -4.32 -23.77 -2.27
CA TYR A 109 -5.78 -23.56 -2.44
C TYR A 109 -6.56 -24.88 -2.61
N GLU A 110 -6.06 -25.80 -3.46
CA GLU A 110 -6.74 -27.07 -3.73
C GLU A 110 -6.83 -27.95 -2.47
N ASP A 111 -5.80 -27.90 -1.59
CA ASP A 111 -5.76 -28.66 -0.34
C ASP A 111 -6.75 -28.06 0.68
N LEU A 112 -6.83 -26.73 0.75
CA LEU A 112 -7.64 -26.03 1.74
C LEU A 112 -9.10 -25.88 1.34
N ALA A 113 -9.40 -25.76 0.04
CA ALA A 113 -10.76 -25.66 -0.48
C ALA A 113 -11.58 -26.94 -0.24
N VAL A 114 -10.94 -28.10 -0.15
CA VAL A 114 -11.60 -29.34 0.24
C VAL A 114 -12.09 -29.34 1.71
N LEU A 115 -11.37 -28.59 2.56
CA LEU A 115 -11.73 -28.46 3.97
C LEU A 115 -12.80 -27.38 4.19
N ASN A 116 -12.84 -26.38 3.29
CA ASN A 116 -13.75 -25.25 3.40
C ASN A 116 -14.13 -24.74 1.99
N GLU A 117 -15.29 -25.17 1.48
CA GLU A 117 -15.79 -24.78 0.15
C GLU A 117 -16.11 -23.29 0.01
N ARG A 118 -16.19 -22.56 1.14
CA ARG A 118 -16.44 -21.13 1.18
C ARG A 118 -15.15 -20.31 1.29
N LEU A 119 -13.99 -20.95 1.33
CA LEU A 119 -12.70 -20.30 1.53
C LEU A 119 -12.35 -19.33 0.39
N ILE A 120 -12.00 -18.11 0.74
CA ILE A 120 -11.34 -17.16 -0.16
C ILE A 120 -9.84 -17.25 0.08
N TYR A 121 -9.10 -17.64 -0.95
CA TYR A 121 -7.65 -17.82 -0.89
C TYR A 121 -6.95 -16.70 -1.66
N CYS A 122 -6.39 -15.73 -0.94
CA CYS A 122 -5.71 -14.58 -1.53
C CYS A 122 -4.21 -14.82 -1.61
N GLN A 123 -3.69 -14.86 -2.82
CA GLN A 123 -2.28 -15.03 -3.12
C GLN A 123 -1.70 -13.77 -3.75
N VAL A 124 -0.62 -13.22 -3.16
CA VAL A 124 0.11 -12.06 -3.69
C VAL A 124 1.52 -12.50 -4.07
N THR A 125 1.84 -12.51 -5.35
CA THR A 125 3.14 -13.00 -5.85
C THR A 125 3.95 -11.90 -6.54
N GLY A 126 5.19 -12.19 -6.93
CA GLY A 126 6.00 -11.26 -7.70
C GLY A 126 5.44 -10.97 -9.10
N PHE A 127 4.98 -12.04 -9.80
CA PHE A 127 4.65 -11.96 -11.23
C PHE A 127 3.32 -12.62 -11.63
N GLY A 128 2.50 -13.03 -10.67
CA GLY A 128 1.27 -13.79 -10.93
C GLY A 128 1.53 -15.31 -11.00
N ARG A 129 0.45 -16.08 -10.91
CA ARG A 129 0.51 -17.56 -10.90
C ARG A 129 0.80 -18.19 -12.26
N THR A 130 0.62 -17.47 -13.33
CA THR A 130 0.74 -17.96 -14.71
C THR A 130 1.78 -17.14 -15.48
N GLY A 131 2.14 -17.63 -16.66
CA GLY A 131 3.10 -16.96 -17.52
C GLY A 131 4.57 -17.35 -17.24
N PRO A 132 5.50 -16.84 -18.06
CA PRO A 132 6.89 -17.28 -18.08
C PRO A 132 7.67 -16.93 -16.79
N LEU A 133 7.21 -15.98 -16.01
CA LEU A 133 7.87 -15.52 -14.79
C LEU A 133 7.20 -16.03 -13.51
N SER A 134 6.18 -16.86 -13.60
CA SER A 134 5.37 -17.30 -12.44
C SER A 134 6.15 -18.00 -11.34
N SER A 135 7.27 -18.64 -11.67
CA SER A 135 8.16 -19.31 -10.69
C SER A 135 9.21 -18.37 -10.07
N GLN A 136 9.33 -17.13 -10.57
CA GLN A 136 10.34 -16.20 -10.08
C GLN A 136 9.85 -15.48 -8.81
N GLY A 137 10.77 -15.25 -7.89
CA GLY A 137 10.52 -14.37 -6.74
C GLY A 137 10.52 -12.92 -7.19
N GLY A 138 9.68 -12.10 -6.54
CA GLY A 138 9.62 -10.67 -6.76
C GLY A 138 9.86 -9.90 -5.45
N PHE A 139 10.46 -8.71 -5.60
CA PHE A 139 10.51 -7.65 -4.60
C PHE A 139 10.10 -6.36 -5.29
N ASP A 140 9.67 -5.37 -4.53
CA ASP A 140 9.24 -4.07 -5.05
C ASP A 140 10.20 -3.49 -6.11
N LEU A 141 11.50 -3.42 -5.82
CA LEU A 141 12.49 -2.92 -6.78
C LEU A 141 12.48 -3.67 -8.12
N ILE A 142 12.38 -5.01 -8.05
CA ILE A 142 12.37 -5.87 -9.23
C ILE A 142 11.09 -5.65 -10.04
N ALA A 143 9.95 -5.57 -9.36
CA ALA A 143 8.65 -5.32 -9.98
C ALA A 143 8.58 -3.92 -10.60
N GLN A 144 9.12 -2.88 -9.95
CA GLN A 144 9.22 -1.53 -10.51
C GLN A 144 10.05 -1.52 -11.82
N GLY A 145 11.13 -2.32 -11.89
CA GLY A 145 11.93 -2.47 -13.11
C GLY A 145 11.15 -3.14 -14.23
N TYR A 146 10.57 -4.32 -13.96
CA TYR A 146 9.85 -5.11 -14.96
C TYR A 146 8.56 -4.45 -15.46
N SER A 147 7.85 -3.72 -14.62
CA SER A 147 6.58 -3.05 -14.98
C SER A 147 6.75 -1.77 -15.79
N GLY A 148 7.99 -1.36 -16.08
CA GLY A 148 8.27 -0.12 -16.79
C GLY A 148 8.24 1.13 -15.92
N LEU A 149 7.91 1.02 -14.64
CA LEU A 149 7.77 2.17 -13.74
C LEU A 149 9.10 2.93 -13.58
N MET A 150 10.23 2.22 -13.50
CA MET A 150 11.55 2.85 -13.44
C MET A 150 11.96 3.52 -14.76
N SER A 151 11.44 3.07 -15.89
CA SER A 151 11.78 3.69 -17.20
C SER A 151 11.14 5.06 -17.39
N VAL A 152 10.10 5.39 -16.63
CA VAL A 152 9.37 6.65 -16.67
C VAL A 152 9.57 7.52 -15.42
N THR A 153 10.40 7.03 -14.47
CA THR A 153 10.73 7.74 -13.22
C THR A 153 12.18 8.24 -13.29
N GLY A 154 12.39 9.52 -13.04
CA GLY A 154 13.73 10.12 -13.05
C GLY A 154 13.75 11.51 -13.63
N GLU A 155 14.92 12.16 -13.62
CA GLU A 155 15.11 13.56 -14.02
C GLU A 155 14.93 13.80 -15.54
N GLY A 156 15.13 12.77 -16.35
CA GLY A 156 15.06 12.90 -17.81
C GLY A 156 15.78 11.76 -18.54
N PRO A 157 15.70 11.72 -19.88
CA PRO A 157 16.32 10.69 -20.69
C PRO A 157 17.84 10.67 -20.53
N GLY A 158 18.42 9.47 -20.53
CA GLY A 158 19.88 9.27 -20.42
C GLY A 158 20.46 9.40 -19.00
N ARG A 159 19.60 9.61 -17.98
CA ARG A 159 20.01 9.55 -16.56
C ARG A 159 19.93 8.11 -16.05
N GLU A 160 20.59 7.86 -14.91
CA GLU A 160 20.49 6.55 -14.23
C GLU A 160 19.04 6.25 -13.86
N PRO A 161 18.58 4.99 -14.07
CA PRO A 161 17.24 4.60 -13.63
C PRO A 161 17.10 4.72 -12.11
N VAL A 162 16.01 5.32 -11.65
CA VAL A 162 15.67 5.42 -10.24
C VAL A 162 14.32 4.76 -9.95
N LYS A 163 14.19 4.17 -8.77
CA LYS A 163 12.88 3.68 -8.32
C LYS A 163 12.09 4.80 -7.66
N VAL A 164 10.78 4.65 -7.58
CA VAL A 164 9.96 5.44 -6.67
C VAL A 164 10.41 5.16 -5.22
N GLY A 165 10.57 6.19 -4.40
CA GLY A 165 11.13 6.08 -3.05
C GLY A 165 10.35 5.16 -2.12
N ALA A 166 9.02 5.19 -2.18
CA ALA A 166 8.14 4.25 -1.46
C ALA A 166 8.08 2.88 -2.18
N PRO A 167 7.82 1.77 -1.47
CA PRO A 167 7.63 0.43 -2.05
C PRO A 167 6.26 0.34 -2.73
N LEU A 168 6.12 1.06 -3.85
CA LEU A 168 4.85 1.34 -4.50
C LEU A 168 4.14 0.09 -5.01
N THR A 169 4.89 -0.88 -5.55
CA THR A 169 4.31 -2.12 -6.07
C THR A 169 3.79 -3.02 -4.95
N ASP A 170 4.50 -3.10 -3.82
CA ASP A 170 4.03 -3.82 -2.63
C ASP A 170 2.75 -3.22 -2.06
N ILE A 171 2.74 -1.90 -1.85
CA ILE A 171 1.58 -1.19 -1.30
C ILE A 171 0.36 -1.35 -2.21
N THR A 172 0.55 -1.13 -3.51
CA THR A 172 -0.53 -1.27 -4.50
C THR A 172 -1.03 -2.70 -4.58
N ALA A 173 -0.15 -3.71 -4.59
CA ALA A 173 -0.56 -5.11 -4.61
C ALA A 173 -1.37 -5.49 -3.36
N GLY A 174 -1.00 -4.99 -2.17
CA GLY A 174 -1.78 -5.17 -0.94
C GLY A 174 -3.17 -4.54 -1.02
N ILE A 175 -3.28 -3.34 -1.59
CA ILE A 175 -4.58 -2.66 -1.83
C ILE A 175 -5.43 -3.47 -2.83
N LEU A 176 -4.85 -3.89 -3.96
CA LEU A 176 -5.56 -4.70 -4.97
C LEU A 176 -6.00 -6.05 -4.40
N ALA A 177 -5.16 -6.69 -3.59
CA ALA A 177 -5.49 -7.92 -2.88
C ALA A 177 -6.69 -7.74 -1.95
N SER A 178 -6.70 -6.68 -1.11
CA SER A 178 -7.83 -6.39 -0.22
C SER A 178 -9.12 -6.09 -0.99
N PHE A 179 -9.03 -5.32 -2.09
CA PHE A 179 -10.15 -5.09 -3.00
C PHE A 179 -10.67 -6.41 -3.60
N GLY A 180 -9.76 -7.27 -4.09
CA GLY A 180 -10.10 -8.58 -4.62
C GLY A 180 -10.79 -9.49 -3.59
N VAL A 181 -10.29 -9.50 -2.35
CA VAL A 181 -10.91 -10.26 -1.24
C VAL A 181 -12.33 -9.76 -0.97
N VAL A 182 -12.56 -8.44 -0.88
CA VAL A 182 -13.91 -7.89 -0.66
C VAL A 182 -14.85 -8.26 -1.82
N CYS A 183 -14.39 -8.20 -3.07
CA CYS A 183 -15.17 -8.66 -4.22
C CYS A 183 -15.51 -10.15 -4.13
N ALA A 184 -14.54 -10.98 -3.72
CA ALA A 184 -14.75 -12.43 -3.54
C ALA A 184 -15.73 -12.73 -2.39
N VAL A 185 -15.71 -11.97 -1.29
CA VAL A 185 -16.71 -12.05 -0.21
C VAL A 185 -18.11 -11.76 -0.74
N LEU A 186 -18.27 -10.67 -1.51
CA LEU A 186 -19.56 -10.31 -2.10
C LEU A 186 -20.09 -11.38 -3.08
N GLU A 187 -19.21 -11.99 -3.87
CA GLU A 187 -19.57 -13.07 -4.78
C GLU A 187 -19.94 -14.34 -4.00
N ARG A 188 -19.19 -14.67 -2.96
CA ARG A 188 -19.48 -15.81 -2.07
C ARG A 188 -20.85 -15.72 -1.41
N GLU A 189 -21.31 -14.52 -1.04
CA GLU A 189 -22.65 -14.34 -0.45
C GLU A 189 -23.78 -14.65 -1.45
N ARG A 190 -23.50 -14.61 -2.76
CA ARG A 190 -24.47 -14.97 -3.82
C ARG A 190 -24.34 -16.41 -4.25
N SER A 191 -23.10 -16.90 -4.44
CA SER A 191 -22.81 -18.24 -4.99
C SER A 191 -22.78 -19.34 -3.94
N GLY A 192 -22.49 -18.98 -2.69
CA GLY A 192 -22.19 -19.92 -1.62
C GLY A 192 -20.79 -20.51 -1.69
N GLN A 193 -20.01 -20.20 -2.74
CA GLN A 193 -18.69 -20.79 -3.00
C GLN A 193 -17.56 -19.76 -2.77
N GLY A 194 -16.47 -20.23 -2.17
CA GLY A 194 -15.21 -19.51 -2.11
C GLY A 194 -14.48 -19.50 -3.45
N GLN A 195 -13.38 -18.77 -3.51
CA GLN A 195 -12.56 -18.69 -4.72
C GLN A 195 -11.14 -18.24 -4.41
N ARG A 196 -10.27 -18.34 -5.42
CA ARG A 196 -8.94 -17.79 -5.37
C ARG A 196 -8.94 -16.33 -5.84
N VAL A 197 -8.20 -15.48 -5.12
CA VAL A 197 -7.83 -14.11 -5.51
C VAL A 197 -6.34 -14.13 -5.80
N ASP A 198 -5.94 -13.77 -7.00
CA ASP A 198 -4.55 -13.76 -7.47
C ASP A 198 -4.19 -12.36 -7.97
N THR A 199 -3.14 -11.79 -7.42
CA THR A 199 -2.56 -10.52 -7.85
C THR A 199 -1.04 -10.55 -7.68
N SER A 200 -0.34 -9.60 -8.31
CA SER A 200 1.11 -9.57 -8.27
C SER A 200 1.67 -8.16 -8.16
N LEU A 201 2.92 -8.08 -7.70
CA LEU A 201 3.68 -6.83 -7.69
C LEU A 201 3.86 -6.28 -9.11
N TYR A 202 4.05 -7.17 -10.09
CA TYR A 202 4.20 -6.79 -11.49
C TYR A 202 2.94 -6.13 -12.06
N GLU A 203 1.76 -6.72 -11.84
CA GLU A 203 0.47 -6.16 -12.27
C GLU A 203 0.16 -4.86 -11.53
N ALA A 204 0.48 -4.80 -10.23
CA ALA A 204 0.40 -3.58 -9.45
C ALA A 204 1.26 -2.44 -10.04
N GLY A 205 2.50 -2.75 -10.45
CA GLY A 205 3.38 -1.78 -11.11
C GLY A 205 2.85 -1.32 -12.46
N ILE A 206 2.31 -2.22 -13.29
CA ILE A 206 1.67 -1.87 -14.57
C ILE A 206 0.48 -0.93 -14.33
N THR A 207 -0.32 -1.19 -13.29
CA THR A 207 -1.48 -0.34 -12.94
C THR A 207 -1.07 1.11 -12.65
N GLN A 208 0.17 1.37 -12.22
CA GLN A 208 0.68 2.72 -11.99
C GLN A 208 1.09 3.47 -13.28
N THR A 209 1.11 2.81 -14.43
CA THR A 209 1.61 3.40 -15.68
C THR A 209 0.51 3.77 -16.69
N TYR A 210 -0.73 4.00 -16.26
CA TYR A 210 -1.88 4.24 -17.17
C TYR A 210 -1.63 5.30 -18.25
N TRP A 211 -1.10 6.48 -17.90
CA TRP A 211 -0.83 7.52 -18.89
C TRP A 211 0.30 7.14 -19.85
N GLN A 212 1.38 6.59 -19.32
CA GLN A 212 2.52 6.16 -20.10
C GLN A 212 2.18 4.95 -20.98
N SER A 213 1.39 4.01 -20.45
CA SER A 213 0.86 2.89 -21.23
C SER A 213 -0.07 3.36 -22.35
N ALA A 214 -0.93 4.35 -22.10
CA ALA A 214 -1.80 4.93 -23.14
C ALA A 214 -0.96 5.55 -24.27
N ILE A 215 0.11 6.30 -23.94
CA ILE A 215 1.03 6.87 -24.93
C ILE A 215 1.69 5.77 -25.75
N ALA A 216 2.29 4.77 -25.08
CA ALA A 216 3.00 3.69 -25.75
C ALA A 216 2.09 2.86 -26.66
N LEU A 217 0.87 2.52 -26.20
CA LEU A 217 -0.10 1.78 -26.99
C LEU A 217 -0.64 2.56 -28.20
N ALA A 218 -0.81 3.88 -28.06
CA ALA A 218 -1.32 4.71 -29.14
C ALA A 218 -0.27 5.07 -30.20
N THR A 219 0.99 5.22 -29.79
CA THR A 219 2.05 5.75 -30.66
C THR A 219 3.09 4.71 -31.07
N GLY A 220 3.17 3.57 -30.35
CA GLY A 220 4.26 2.60 -30.47
C GLY A 220 5.60 3.07 -29.86
N VAL A 221 5.62 4.22 -29.20
CA VAL A 221 6.85 4.82 -28.61
C VAL A 221 6.74 4.83 -27.10
N SER A 222 7.73 4.26 -26.42
CA SER A 222 7.79 4.34 -24.94
C SER A 222 8.13 5.76 -24.50
N PRO A 223 7.39 6.34 -23.55
CA PRO A 223 7.73 7.65 -23.01
C PRO A 223 8.98 7.59 -22.12
N ASP A 224 9.73 8.69 -22.13
CA ASP A 224 10.89 8.91 -21.28
C ASP A 224 10.50 9.51 -19.91
N PRO A 225 11.40 9.47 -18.90
CA PRO A 225 11.20 10.18 -17.66
C PRO A 225 11.20 11.69 -17.89
N LEU A 226 10.32 12.40 -17.17
CA LEU A 226 10.12 13.85 -17.31
C LEU A 226 10.28 14.62 -15.99
N GLY A 227 11.04 14.07 -15.03
CA GLY A 227 11.14 14.65 -13.68
C GLY A 227 9.76 14.66 -12.99
N SER A 228 9.30 15.82 -12.59
CA SER A 228 7.98 16.02 -12.00
C SER A 228 6.89 16.41 -13.01
N ALA A 229 7.23 16.55 -14.31
CA ALA A 229 6.29 17.02 -15.31
C ALA A 229 5.28 15.93 -15.73
N HIS A 230 4.04 16.35 -15.98
CA HIS A 230 3.01 15.48 -16.53
C HIS A 230 3.25 15.21 -18.02
N PRO A 231 3.09 13.97 -18.51
CA PRO A 231 3.44 13.62 -19.89
C PRO A 231 2.49 14.19 -20.95
N MET A 232 1.32 14.74 -20.57
CA MET A 232 0.30 15.17 -21.52
C MET A 232 -0.28 16.56 -21.21
N ALA A 233 0.18 17.27 -20.19
CA ALA A 233 -0.41 18.53 -19.76
C ALA A 233 0.65 19.49 -19.21
N ALA A 234 0.56 20.76 -19.58
CA ALA A 234 1.48 21.81 -19.13
C ALA A 234 0.80 23.16 -18.87
N PRO A 235 1.25 23.90 -17.83
CA PRO A 235 2.20 23.48 -16.80
C PRO A 235 1.54 22.56 -15.75
N TYR A 236 2.17 21.45 -15.47
CA TYR A 236 1.76 20.53 -14.41
C TYR A 236 3.05 19.86 -13.88
N GLN A 237 3.73 20.50 -12.93
CA GLN A 237 5.01 20.05 -12.39
C GLN A 237 5.44 20.83 -11.15
N ALA A 238 6.58 20.44 -10.57
CA ALA A 238 7.25 21.19 -9.52
C ALA A 238 8.13 22.31 -10.09
N PHE A 239 8.15 23.47 -9.41
CA PHE A 239 9.02 24.59 -9.67
C PHE A 239 9.81 24.95 -8.40
N GLN A 240 11.06 25.33 -8.57
CA GLN A 240 11.88 25.83 -7.49
C GLN A 240 11.46 27.26 -7.13
N THR A 241 11.25 27.51 -5.84
CA THR A 241 10.98 28.82 -5.27
C THR A 241 12.25 29.36 -4.59
N LYS A 242 12.15 30.52 -3.94
CA LYS A 242 13.25 31.12 -3.20
C LYS A 242 13.76 30.25 -2.03
N ASN A 243 12.90 29.47 -1.40
CA ASN A 243 13.20 28.71 -0.18
C ASN A 243 12.80 27.22 -0.25
N GLY A 244 12.34 26.71 -1.39
CA GLY A 244 11.89 25.33 -1.51
C GLY A 244 11.36 24.99 -2.88
N TRP A 245 10.29 24.20 -2.92
CA TRP A 245 9.62 23.74 -4.14
C TRP A 245 8.12 23.85 -4.02
N ILE A 246 7.46 24.19 -5.14
CA ILE A 246 5.99 24.25 -5.26
C ILE A 246 5.54 23.41 -6.46
N ASN A 247 4.54 22.57 -6.27
CA ASN A 247 3.82 21.92 -7.35
C ASN A 247 2.74 22.85 -7.87
N VAL A 248 2.61 22.98 -9.20
CA VAL A 248 1.58 23.80 -9.86
C VAL A 248 0.89 22.97 -10.92
N GLY A 249 -0.45 22.98 -10.90
CA GLY A 249 -1.30 22.26 -11.86
C GLY A 249 -2.22 23.21 -12.61
N ALA A 250 -1.81 23.70 -13.79
CA ALA A 250 -2.62 24.56 -14.64
C ALA A 250 -2.79 23.96 -16.05
N SER A 251 -3.33 22.75 -16.10
CA SER A 251 -3.38 21.89 -17.29
C SER A 251 -4.51 22.22 -18.28
N ASN A 252 -5.51 22.99 -17.88
CA ASN A 252 -6.58 23.44 -18.79
C ASN A 252 -6.53 24.95 -19.02
N GLU A 253 -7.19 25.42 -20.08
CA GLU A 253 -7.11 26.82 -20.52
C GLU A 253 -7.59 27.82 -19.44
N GLY A 254 -8.63 27.46 -18.67
CA GLY A 254 -9.12 28.31 -17.60
C GLY A 254 -8.14 28.46 -16.45
N THR A 255 -7.47 27.37 -16.03
CA THR A 255 -6.43 27.43 -15.00
C THR A 255 -5.15 28.07 -15.52
N TRP A 256 -4.83 27.87 -16.79
CA TRP A 256 -3.68 28.53 -17.44
C TRP A 256 -3.86 30.07 -17.45
N THR A 257 -5.02 30.56 -17.86
CA THR A 257 -5.32 32.00 -17.84
C THR A 257 -5.19 32.58 -16.43
N ARG A 258 -5.82 31.94 -15.43
CA ARG A 258 -5.71 32.36 -14.02
C ARG A 258 -4.27 32.35 -13.50
N LEU A 259 -3.50 31.34 -13.86
CA LEU A 259 -2.08 31.27 -13.48
C LEU A 259 -1.31 32.46 -14.04
N THR A 260 -1.41 32.74 -15.35
CA THR A 260 -0.70 33.84 -15.98
C THR A 260 -1.13 35.21 -15.45
N GLU A 261 -2.38 35.37 -15.06
CA GLU A 261 -2.89 36.57 -14.40
C GLU A 261 -2.33 36.72 -12.98
N ALA A 262 -2.35 35.65 -12.19
CA ALA A 262 -1.85 35.64 -10.80
C ALA A 262 -0.33 35.91 -10.73
N LEU A 263 0.42 35.45 -11.72
CA LEU A 263 1.86 35.67 -11.83
C LEU A 263 2.22 37.02 -12.49
N ASP A 264 1.24 37.87 -12.88
CA ASP A 264 1.46 39.09 -13.70
C ASP A 264 2.19 38.81 -15.04
N LEU A 265 1.98 37.60 -15.60
CA LEU A 265 2.54 37.15 -16.86
C LEU A 265 1.49 37.03 -17.97
N LYS A 266 0.48 37.94 -17.99
CA LYS A 266 -0.68 37.89 -18.91
C LYS A 266 -0.31 37.73 -20.39
N LYS A 267 0.86 38.22 -20.79
CA LYS A 267 1.33 38.08 -22.18
C LYS A 267 1.58 36.63 -22.60
N LEU A 268 1.84 35.73 -21.64
CA LEU A 268 2.04 34.32 -21.95
C LEU A 268 0.77 33.64 -22.44
N SER A 269 -0.40 34.05 -21.97
CA SER A 269 -1.69 33.48 -22.43
C SER A 269 -2.05 33.81 -23.88
N SER A 270 -1.41 34.81 -24.45
CA SER A 270 -1.55 35.24 -25.84
C SER A 270 -0.30 35.01 -26.69
N ASP A 271 0.75 34.41 -26.16
CA ASP A 271 1.93 34.01 -26.90
C ASP A 271 1.62 32.73 -27.70
N ASP A 272 1.81 32.74 -29.01
CA ASP A 272 1.48 31.64 -29.92
C ASP A 272 2.12 30.29 -29.47
N ARG A 273 3.21 30.32 -28.72
CA ARG A 273 3.86 29.13 -28.16
C ARG A 273 3.08 28.49 -27.02
N PHE A 274 2.12 29.21 -26.38
CA PHE A 274 1.50 28.80 -25.12
C PHE A 274 -0.03 28.92 -25.10
N VAL A 275 -0.67 29.24 -26.21
CA VAL A 275 -2.12 29.46 -26.27
C VAL A 275 -2.90 28.23 -25.88
N THR A 276 -2.59 27.08 -26.47
CA THR A 276 -3.26 25.80 -26.18
C THR A 276 -2.35 24.86 -25.39
N ASN A 277 -2.93 23.82 -24.76
CA ASN A 277 -2.13 22.80 -24.12
C ASN A 277 -1.16 22.11 -25.10
N THR A 278 -1.57 21.90 -26.35
CA THR A 278 -0.70 21.35 -27.40
C THR A 278 0.50 22.23 -27.64
N ASP A 279 0.31 23.55 -27.74
CA ASP A 279 1.39 24.51 -27.95
C ASP A 279 2.32 24.55 -26.74
N ARG A 280 1.76 24.55 -25.51
CA ARG A 280 2.54 24.49 -24.27
C ARG A 280 3.39 23.22 -24.17
N MET A 281 2.84 22.08 -24.55
CA MET A 281 3.58 20.80 -24.58
C MET A 281 4.68 20.81 -25.63
N ALA A 282 4.43 21.38 -26.81
CA ALA A 282 5.46 21.49 -27.86
C ALA A 282 6.59 22.44 -27.47
N ASN A 283 6.33 23.44 -26.63
CA ASN A 283 7.27 24.45 -26.16
C ASN A 283 7.56 24.32 -24.63
N LEU A 284 7.48 23.09 -24.09
CA LEU A 284 7.57 22.84 -22.64
C LEU A 284 8.84 23.41 -22.01
N THR A 285 9.98 23.25 -22.66
CA THR A 285 11.28 23.73 -22.15
C THR A 285 11.28 25.24 -21.93
N ASP A 286 10.81 26.00 -22.92
CA ASP A 286 10.72 27.47 -22.84
C ASP A 286 9.72 27.89 -21.73
N LEU A 287 8.57 27.23 -21.66
CA LEU A 287 7.56 27.49 -20.64
C LEU A 287 8.10 27.29 -19.23
N VAL A 288 8.77 26.14 -19.00
CA VAL A 288 9.35 25.78 -17.71
C VAL A 288 10.45 26.75 -17.29
N GLU A 289 11.28 27.20 -18.24
CA GLU A 289 12.32 28.19 -17.97
C GLU A 289 11.74 29.54 -17.56
N ILE A 290 10.71 30.01 -18.26
CA ILE A 290 10.05 31.30 -17.96
C ILE A 290 9.40 31.24 -16.57
N LEU A 291 8.54 30.24 -16.33
CA LEU A 291 7.87 30.09 -15.06
C LEU A 291 8.84 29.82 -13.90
N GLY A 292 9.86 29.00 -14.14
CA GLY A 292 10.87 28.67 -13.13
C GLY A 292 11.69 29.89 -12.70
N ARG A 293 12.01 30.81 -13.60
CA ARG A 293 12.65 32.09 -13.24
C ARG A 293 11.74 32.91 -12.32
N HIS A 294 10.47 32.99 -12.66
CA HIS A 294 9.49 33.80 -11.91
C HIS A 294 9.23 33.20 -10.51
N PHE A 295 9.04 31.89 -10.40
CA PHE A 295 8.82 31.24 -9.09
C PHE A 295 9.99 31.42 -8.11
N ARG A 296 11.24 31.57 -8.56
CA ARG A 296 12.39 31.82 -7.70
C ARG A 296 12.41 33.21 -7.06
N GLU A 297 11.60 34.15 -7.49
CA GLU A 297 11.57 35.52 -6.98
C GLU A 297 10.98 35.62 -5.57
N HIS A 298 10.05 34.69 -5.20
CA HIS A 298 9.37 34.69 -3.92
C HIS A 298 9.42 33.30 -3.24
N THR A 299 9.01 33.28 -1.96
CA THR A 299 8.98 32.06 -1.15
C THR A 299 7.80 31.15 -1.56
N THR A 300 7.85 29.88 -1.14
CA THR A 300 6.77 28.92 -1.36
C THR A 300 5.44 29.41 -0.77
N GLU A 301 5.48 29.94 0.45
CA GLU A 301 4.30 30.46 1.17
C GLU A 301 3.64 31.62 0.43
N HIS A 302 4.46 32.55 -0.10
CA HIS A 302 3.95 33.65 -0.92
C HIS A 302 3.18 33.12 -2.14
N TRP A 303 3.79 32.20 -2.90
CA TRP A 303 3.15 31.64 -4.10
C TRP A 303 1.91 30.82 -3.78
N LEU A 304 1.90 30.06 -2.68
CA LEU A 304 0.72 29.32 -2.25
C LEU A 304 -0.46 30.26 -2.03
N THR A 305 -0.27 31.39 -1.32
CA THR A 305 -1.32 32.39 -1.11
C THR A 305 -1.81 32.99 -2.43
N VAL A 306 -0.90 33.42 -3.30
CA VAL A 306 -1.25 34.03 -4.59
C VAL A 306 -2.04 33.06 -5.49
N LEU A 307 -1.63 31.80 -5.54
CA LEU A 307 -2.27 30.79 -6.40
C LEU A 307 -3.60 30.29 -5.81
N GLU A 308 -3.72 30.20 -4.50
CA GLU A 308 -4.97 29.85 -3.81
C GLU A 308 -6.03 30.93 -4.07
N ASP A 309 -5.69 32.22 -3.88
CA ASP A 309 -6.58 33.35 -4.15
C ASP A 309 -7.06 33.38 -5.61
N ALA A 310 -6.21 32.94 -6.53
CA ALA A 310 -6.54 32.83 -7.96
C ALA A 310 -7.30 31.53 -8.33
N GLY A 311 -7.48 30.60 -7.40
CA GLY A 311 -8.08 29.29 -7.65
C GLY A 311 -7.26 28.42 -8.61
N VAL A 312 -5.93 28.50 -8.53
CA VAL A 312 -4.99 27.65 -9.26
C VAL A 312 -4.47 26.56 -8.34
N PRO A 313 -4.66 25.26 -8.67
CA PRO A 313 -4.15 24.16 -7.85
C PRO A 313 -2.63 24.25 -7.68
N ALA A 314 -2.19 24.36 -6.45
CA ALA A 314 -0.78 24.37 -6.06
C ALA A 314 -0.58 23.74 -4.68
N GLY A 315 0.62 23.28 -4.39
CA GLY A 315 0.96 22.70 -3.09
C GLY A 315 2.47 22.64 -2.89
N PRO A 316 2.96 22.62 -1.63
CA PRO A 316 4.38 22.46 -1.35
C PRO A 316 4.86 21.04 -1.67
N VAL A 317 6.17 20.86 -1.82
CA VAL A 317 6.81 19.54 -1.76
C VAL A 317 7.22 19.32 -0.31
N ALA A 318 6.35 18.69 0.46
CA ALA A 318 6.56 18.45 1.88
C ALA A 318 7.43 17.20 2.12
N SER A 319 8.24 17.23 3.17
CA SER A 319 8.87 16.03 3.72
C SER A 319 7.83 15.13 4.41
N VAL A 320 8.20 13.86 4.67
CA VAL A 320 7.33 12.94 5.42
C VAL A 320 7.04 13.48 6.83
N GLY A 321 8.01 14.11 7.50
CA GLY A 321 7.81 14.73 8.82
C GLY A 321 6.78 15.85 8.77
N GLU A 322 6.91 16.77 7.84
CA GLU A 322 5.95 17.88 7.65
C GLU A 322 4.55 17.35 7.30
N MET A 323 4.45 16.32 6.48
CA MET A 323 3.18 15.67 6.16
C MET A 323 2.53 15.06 7.39
N LEU A 324 3.29 14.38 8.26
CA LEU A 324 2.76 13.77 9.48
C LEU A 324 2.23 14.79 10.50
N GLU A 325 2.77 16.01 10.51
CA GLU A 325 2.36 17.11 11.39
C GLU A 325 1.34 18.07 10.74
N HIS A 326 0.99 17.84 9.48
CA HIS A 326 0.12 18.75 8.74
C HIS A 326 -1.31 18.73 9.30
N PRO A 327 -1.99 19.90 9.46
CA PRO A 327 -3.37 19.97 9.98
C PRO A 327 -4.37 19.10 9.22
N GLN A 328 -4.19 18.91 7.90
CA GLN A 328 -5.03 18.03 7.11
C GLN A 328 -4.83 16.55 7.49
N THR A 329 -3.62 16.14 7.85
CA THR A 329 -3.30 14.79 8.33
C THR A 329 -4.01 14.52 9.66
N GLU A 330 -3.97 15.50 10.58
CA GLU A 330 -4.70 15.45 11.84
C GLU A 330 -6.22 15.41 11.61
N ALA A 331 -6.77 16.36 10.85
CA ALA A 331 -8.19 16.43 10.54
C ALA A 331 -8.74 15.15 9.87
N ARG A 332 -7.90 14.47 9.08
CA ARG A 332 -8.24 13.19 8.46
C ARG A 332 -7.85 11.98 9.32
N ARG A 333 -7.33 12.19 10.52
CA ARG A 333 -6.88 11.12 11.44
C ARG A 333 -5.99 10.10 10.73
N MET A 334 -5.03 10.61 9.97
CA MET A 334 -4.05 9.76 9.28
C MET A 334 -2.84 9.42 10.15
N VAL A 335 -2.74 10.00 11.34
CA VAL A 335 -1.87 9.57 12.44
C VAL A 335 -2.76 9.26 13.64
N VAL A 336 -2.56 8.10 14.23
CA VAL A 336 -3.33 7.58 15.38
C VAL A 336 -2.38 6.98 16.41
N ASP A 337 -2.81 6.98 17.68
CA ASP A 337 -2.12 6.30 18.76
C ASP A 337 -2.71 4.89 18.93
N VAL A 338 -1.86 3.87 19.00
CA VAL A 338 -2.23 2.47 19.23
C VAL A 338 -1.51 1.94 20.47
N GLU A 339 -2.17 1.11 21.26
CA GLU A 339 -1.60 0.48 22.44
C GLU A 339 -0.81 -0.76 22.05
N HIS A 340 0.50 -0.77 22.33
CA HIS A 340 1.38 -1.91 22.13
C HIS A 340 1.76 -2.52 23.49
N THR A 341 1.79 -3.84 23.57
CA THR A 341 1.97 -4.57 24.84
C THR A 341 3.23 -4.18 25.62
N THR A 342 4.35 -3.97 24.94
CA THR A 342 5.63 -3.62 25.58
C THR A 342 6.01 -2.15 25.41
N ALA A 343 5.65 -1.50 24.31
CA ALA A 343 6.06 -0.13 23.99
C ALA A 343 5.03 0.94 24.42
N GLY A 344 3.89 0.53 25.00
CA GLY A 344 2.83 1.48 25.40
C GLY A 344 2.16 2.14 24.18
N LEU A 345 1.93 3.44 24.23
CA LEU A 345 1.32 4.17 23.12
C LEU A 345 2.34 4.41 22.01
N VAL A 346 2.02 3.93 20.81
CA VAL A 346 2.83 4.05 19.61
C VAL A 346 2.04 4.76 18.52
N ARG A 347 2.65 5.76 17.86
CA ARG A 347 2.03 6.44 16.72
C ARG A 347 2.09 5.55 15.47
N SER A 348 0.96 5.45 14.78
CA SER A 348 0.82 4.66 13.55
C SER A 348 0.00 5.41 12.51
N LEU A 349 0.01 4.93 11.26
CA LEU A 349 -0.87 5.50 10.24
C LEU A 349 -2.31 5.02 10.45
N GLY A 350 -3.25 5.95 10.32
CA GLY A 350 -4.68 5.67 10.38
C GLY A 350 -5.24 5.08 9.10
N THR A 351 -6.49 4.63 9.16
CA THR A 351 -7.20 4.06 8.01
C THR A 351 -7.49 5.14 6.95
N PRO A 352 -7.07 4.98 5.69
CA PRO A 352 -7.27 5.99 4.66
C PRO A 352 -8.71 6.07 4.13
N VAL A 353 -9.48 4.98 4.22
CA VAL A 353 -10.88 4.90 3.78
C VAL A 353 -11.81 5.29 4.91
N LYS A 354 -12.68 6.28 4.68
CA LYS A 354 -13.66 6.77 5.65
C LYS A 354 -15.08 6.41 5.18
N LEU A 355 -15.81 5.64 5.98
CA LEU A 355 -17.17 5.19 5.70
C LEU A 355 -18.18 5.91 6.63
N SER A 356 -19.12 6.65 6.09
CA SER A 356 -20.07 7.46 6.86
C SER A 356 -21.09 6.65 7.67
N GLY A 357 -21.32 5.38 7.34
CA GLY A 357 -22.27 4.51 8.04
C GLY A 357 -21.81 3.97 9.40
N SER A 358 -20.52 4.10 9.72
CA SER A 358 -19.92 3.56 10.95
C SER A 358 -19.83 4.56 12.11
N GLY A 359 -20.53 5.72 12.03
CA GLY A 359 -20.55 6.78 13.06
C GLY A 359 -19.99 8.11 12.56
N GLU A 360 -20.33 9.21 13.26
CA GLU A 360 -20.00 10.57 12.83
C GLU A 360 -18.51 10.78 12.47
N GLY A 361 -18.22 10.90 11.17
CA GLY A 361 -16.94 11.38 10.63
C GLY A 361 -15.74 10.45 10.81
N HIS A 362 -15.96 9.23 11.28
CA HIS A 362 -14.89 8.29 11.57
C HIS A 362 -15.02 7.09 10.65
N GLY A 363 -13.91 6.61 10.11
CA GLY A 363 -13.85 5.32 9.44
C GLY A 363 -14.25 4.17 10.38
N PRO A 364 -14.25 2.93 9.90
CA PRO A 364 -14.40 1.77 10.74
C PRO A 364 -13.40 1.89 11.89
N SER A 365 -13.79 1.60 13.10
CA SER A 365 -13.15 1.92 14.38
C SER A 365 -11.67 2.34 14.29
N GLU A 366 -11.31 3.51 14.84
CA GLU A 366 -9.90 3.88 14.96
C GLU A 366 -9.08 2.69 15.43
N PRO A 367 -7.98 2.33 14.76
CA PRO A 367 -7.09 1.30 15.28
C PRO A 367 -6.64 1.70 16.68
N ARG A 368 -6.87 0.84 17.65
CA ARG A 368 -6.49 1.07 19.05
C ARG A 368 -5.44 0.10 19.54
N VAL A 369 -5.31 -1.04 18.84
CA VAL A 369 -4.42 -2.12 19.22
C VAL A 369 -3.18 -2.06 18.32
N GLY A 370 -2.00 -2.16 18.92
CA GLY A 370 -0.72 -2.21 18.26
C GLY A 370 -0.49 -3.52 17.52
N ALA A 371 0.73 -3.72 17.04
CA ALA A 371 1.14 -4.98 16.46
C ALA A 371 1.39 -6.03 17.56
N PRO A 372 1.11 -7.30 17.33
CA PRO A 372 1.34 -8.33 18.33
C PRO A 372 2.83 -8.65 18.52
N LEU A 373 3.21 -9.05 19.72
CA LEU A 373 4.47 -9.76 19.96
C LEU A 373 4.45 -11.13 19.24
N LEU A 374 5.62 -11.75 19.05
CA LEU A 374 5.68 -13.05 18.40
C LEU A 374 4.95 -14.11 19.24
N GLY A 375 3.82 -14.59 18.75
CA GLY A 375 3.01 -15.60 19.43
C GLY A 375 2.14 -15.09 20.58
N GLU A 376 1.99 -13.78 20.72
CA GLU A 376 1.23 -13.16 21.82
C GLU A 376 -0.18 -13.75 22.03
N HIS A 377 -0.82 -14.16 20.96
CA HIS A 377 -2.19 -14.68 21.01
C HIS A 377 -2.26 -16.20 20.75
N THR A 378 -1.12 -16.89 20.70
CA THR A 378 -1.09 -18.32 20.32
C THR A 378 -2.06 -19.14 21.15
N ARG A 379 -2.01 -19.05 22.47
CA ARG A 379 -2.86 -19.81 23.35
C ARG A 379 -4.36 -19.52 23.17
N SER A 380 -4.71 -18.25 23.22
CA SER A 380 -6.10 -17.83 23.10
C SER A 380 -6.72 -18.21 21.76
N VAL A 381 -5.95 -18.01 20.67
CA VAL A 381 -6.40 -18.38 19.33
C VAL A 381 -6.56 -19.89 19.18
N LEU A 382 -5.58 -20.69 19.62
CA LEU A 382 -5.70 -22.14 19.52
C LEU A 382 -6.88 -22.69 20.33
N GLN A 383 -7.20 -22.11 21.49
CA GLN A 383 -8.41 -22.47 22.27
C GLN A 383 -9.69 -22.16 21.48
N GLU A 384 -9.77 -21.01 20.78
CA GLU A 384 -10.92 -20.68 19.94
C GLU A 384 -11.13 -21.68 18.79
N PHE A 385 -10.04 -22.29 18.30
CA PHE A 385 -10.08 -23.33 17.28
C PHE A 385 -10.21 -24.76 17.85
N GLY A 386 -10.53 -24.88 19.13
CA GLY A 386 -10.94 -26.13 19.75
C GLY A 386 -9.81 -26.96 20.38
N TYR A 387 -8.57 -26.46 20.43
CA TYR A 387 -7.49 -27.15 21.13
C TYR A 387 -7.64 -27.02 22.64
N SER A 388 -7.50 -28.13 23.35
CA SER A 388 -7.46 -28.16 24.82
C SER A 388 -6.17 -27.53 25.36
N LYS A 389 -6.22 -27.08 26.62
CA LYS A 389 -5.03 -26.56 27.28
C LYS A 389 -3.85 -27.55 27.23
N ALA A 390 -4.11 -28.86 27.44
CA ALA A 390 -3.08 -29.89 27.44
C ALA A 390 -2.41 -30.05 26.06
N GLU A 391 -3.19 -30.00 24.98
CA GLU A 391 -2.64 -30.05 23.62
C GLU A 391 -1.79 -28.83 23.30
N ILE A 392 -2.24 -27.64 23.72
CA ILE A 392 -1.48 -26.39 23.53
C ILE A 392 -0.18 -26.41 24.34
N ASP A 393 -0.24 -26.83 25.60
CA ASP A 393 0.96 -26.96 26.43
C ASP A 393 1.95 -27.94 25.79
N GLN A 394 1.49 -29.06 25.25
CA GLN A 394 2.34 -30.03 24.53
C GLN A 394 2.96 -29.39 23.29
N MET A 395 2.23 -28.63 22.48
CA MET A 395 2.78 -27.96 21.27
C MET A 395 3.85 -26.93 21.64
N ILE A 396 3.69 -26.23 22.77
CA ILE A 396 4.67 -25.27 23.27
C ILE A 396 5.92 -26.01 23.76
N ASP A 397 5.76 -27.07 24.56
CA ASP A 397 6.86 -27.89 25.11
C ASP A 397 7.68 -28.56 24.00
N THR A 398 7.05 -28.93 22.89
CA THR A 398 7.71 -29.55 21.72
C THR A 398 8.17 -28.51 20.66
N ALA A 399 8.05 -27.23 20.95
CA ALA A 399 8.38 -26.11 20.03
C ALA A 399 7.65 -26.14 18.67
N VAL A 400 6.48 -26.76 18.60
CA VAL A 400 5.56 -26.66 17.46
C VAL A 400 4.84 -25.31 17.47
N ALA A 401 4.56 -24.79 18.66
CA ALA A 401 4.00 -23.46 18.88
C ALA A 401 4.86 -22.66 19.86
N HIS A 402 4.70 -21.33 19.87
CA HIS A 402 5.35 -20.44 20.83
C HIS A 402 4.33 -19.42 21.36
N GLU A 403 4.47 -19.08 22.64
CA GLU A 403 3.73 -18.02 23.34
C GLU A 403 4.76 -17.06 23.94
N SER A 404 4.58 -15.73 23.72
CA SER A 404 5.44 -14.68 24.30
C SER A 404 5.12 -14.39 25.77
#